data_4456ed90689baecae2243473f8584f08
#
_entry.id   4456ed90689baecae2243473f8584f08
#
_cell.length_a   1.000
_cell.length_b   1.000
_cell.length_c   1.000
_cell.angle_alpha   90.00
_cell.angle_beta   90.00
_cell.angle_gamma   90.00
#
_symmetry.space_group_name_H-M   'P 1'
#
loop_
_entity.id
_entity.type
_entity.pdbx_description
1 polymer ?
#
loop_
_entity_poly.entity_id
_entity_poly.type
_entity_poly.pdbx_seq_one_letter_code
_entity_poly.pdbx_strand_id
1 'polypeptide(L)'
;MEVAGKVVHFQVKLHAVEESHPPEVDESFIASFDVKEGGINALRQALRDNMERELRNSIKARVKRQVMQGLLEANPFPLPQALVAVEIENLARQMQFPAKASDEKSQQLKTQWFEAEARRRVALGLLISRLAAMQRIEVDSQRVRDHLESIAASYQDPAEVLSWYEKTPQAFDGVRALVLEEQVVEWVLERARVSESPSTFAEIMNPVQPPAGSVQQESSE
;
A
#
# COMPACT_ATOMS: atom_id res chain seq x y z
N MET A 1 11.22 -30.82 3.98
CA MET A 1 11.71 -30.62 2.59
C MET A 1 12.46 -31.88 2.18
N GLU A 2 11.86 -32.72 1.32
CA GLU A 2 12.41 -34.04 0.97
C GLU A 2 13.59 -34.01 -0.01
N VAL A 3 13.88 -32.86 -0.63
CA VAL A 3 14.92 -32.72 -1.66
C VAL A 3 16.15 -31.91 -1.25
N ALA A 4 16.19 -31.43 -0.01
CA ALA A 4 17.33 -30.66 0.48
C ALA A 4 18.60 -31.56 0.56
N GLY A 5 19.69 -31.16 -0.13
CA GLY A 5 20.95 -31.90 -0.18
C GLY A 5 21.01 -33.05 -1.21
N LYS A 6 19.98 -33.24 -2.04
CA LYS A 6 19.99 -34.26 -3.11
C LYS A 6 20.34 -33.61 -4.47
N VAL A 7 21.09 -34.34 -5.28
CA VAL A 7 21.33 -33.95 -6.69
C VAL A 7 20.12 -34.36 -7.49
N VAL A 8 19.51 -33.41 -8.20
CA VAL A 8 18.35 -33.63 -9.05
C VAL A 8 18.78 -33.48 -10.51
N HIS A 9 18.45 -34.46 -11.35
CA HIS A 9 18.68 -34.41 -12.77
C HIS A 9 17.39 -34.02 -13.49
N PHE A 10 17.45 -32.91 -14.26
CA PHE A 10 16.32 -32.47 -15.07
C PHE A 10 16.57 -32.84 -16.54
N GLN A 11 15.59 -33.51 -17.15
CA GLN A 11 15.58 -33.74 -18.59
C GLN A 11 14.65 -32.72 -19.24
N VAL A 12 15.21 -31.76 -19.95
CA VAL A 12 14.49 -30.65 -20.57
C VAL A 12 14.39 -30.87 -22.08
N LYS A 13 13.16 -30.86 -22.62
CA LYS A 13 12.91 -30.85 -24.04
C LYS A 13 12.44 -29.47 -24.47
N LEU A 14 13.26 -28.80 -25.27
CA LEU A 14 12.91 -27.50 -25.84
C LEU A 14 11.94 -27.72 -27.01
N HIS A 15 10.72 -27.15 -26.94
CA HIS A 15 9.69 -27.29 -27.96
C HIS A 15 9.68 -26.14 -28.97
N ALA A 16 9.95 -24.91 -28.51
CA ALA A 16 10.01 -23.72 -29.36
C ALA A 16 10.98 -22.70 -28.77
N VAL A 17 11.54 -21.87 -29.62
CA VAL A 17 12.24 -20.65 -29.27
C VAL A 17 11.48 -19.51 -29.92
N GLU A 18 11.02 -18.57 -29.12
CA GLU A 18 10.25 -17.41 -29.59
C GLU A 18 11.03 -16.15 -29.33
N GLU A 19 10.99 -15.21 -30.27
CA GLU A 19 11.58 -13.88 -30.15
C GLU A 19 10.46 -12.84 -30.02
N SER A 20 10.60 -11.93 -29.08
CA SER A 20 9.62 -10.85 -28.89
C SER A 20 9.87 -9.72 -29.88
N HIS A 21 8.90 -9.47 -30.75
CA HIS A 21 8.90 -8.32 -31.64
C HIS A 21 7.92 -7.28 -31.12
N PRO A 22 8.35 -6.00 -30.92
CA PRO A 22 7.42 -4.94 -30.58
C PRO A 22 6.45 -4.71 -31.73
N PRO A 23 5.14 -4.47 -31.46
CA PRO A 23 4.19 -4.16 -32.51
C PRO A 23 4.49 -2.79 -33.16
N GLU A 24 4.06 -2.61 -34.41
CA GLU A 24 4.07 -1.29 -35.04
C GLU A 24 3.06 -0.38 -34.34
N VAL A 25 3.45 0.89 -34.13
CA VAL A 25 2.59 1.90 -33.50
C VAL A 25 1.71 2.53 -34.58
N ASP A 26 0.72 1.76 -35.03
CA ASP A 26 -0.26 2.17 -36.02
C ASP A 26 -1.58 2.65 -35.35
N GLU A 27 -2.57 3.02 -36.17
CA GLU A 27 -3.87 3.48 -35.68
C GLU A 27 -4.60 2.40 -34.88
N SER A 28 -4.44 1.13 -35.24
CA SER A 28 -5.08 0.01 -34.53
C SER A 28 -4.47 -0.20 -33.15
N PHE A 29 -3.15 -0.06 -33.05
CA PHE A 29 -2.44 -0.07 -31.78
C PHE A 29 -2.88 1.08 -30.87
N ILE A 30 -2.96 2.31 -31.43
CA ILE A 30 -3.38 3.49 -30.68
C ILE A 30 -4.83 3.33 -30.16
N ALA A 31 -5.72 2.81 -31.01
CA ALA A 31 -7.12 2.57 -30.62
C ALA A 31 -7.26 1.52 -29.48
N SER A 32 -6.32 0.57 -29.38
CA SER A 32 -6.33 -0.42 -28.30
C SER A 32 -6.12 0.18 -26.90
N PHE A 33 -5.60 1.42 -26.83
CA PHE A 33 -5.47 2.20 -25.59
C PHE A 33 -6.64 3.16 -25.35
N ASP A 34 -7.77 2.97 -26.03
CA ASP A 34 -8.97 3.81 -25.98
C ASP A 34 -8.74 5.28 -26.41
N VAL A 35 -7.69 5.53 -27.19
CA VAL A 35 -7.39 6.84 -27.80
C VAL A 35 -8.08 6.91 -29.15
N LYS A 36 -9.23 7.58 -29.20
CA LYS A 36 -10.09 7.64 -30.41
C LYS A 36 -9.66 8.70 -31.41
N GLU A 37 -9.04 9.78 -30.94
CA GLU A 37 -8.65 10.94 -31.77
C GLU A 37 -7.26 11.44 -31.35
N GLY A 38 -6.57 12.17 -32.24
CA GLY A 38 -5.28 12.82 -31.97
C GLY A 38 -4.05 11.93 -32.18
N GLY A 39 -4.23 10.68 -32.60
CA GLY A 39 -3.16 9.78 -33.01
C GLY A 39 -2.06 9.57 -31.95
N ILE A 40 -0.82 9.39 -32.41
CA ILE A 40 0.32 9.11 -31.53
C ILE A 40 0.60 10.21 -30.50
N ASN A 41 0.26 11.47 -30.78
CA ASN A 41 0.50 12.56 -29.84
C ASN A 41 -0.48 12.48 -28.66
N ALA A 42 -1.75 12.14 -28.92
CA ALA A 42 -2.74 11.92 -27.88
C ALA A 42 -2.38 10.71 -27.03
N LEU A 43 -1.90 9.61 -27.62
CA LEU A 43 -1.41 8.45 -26.88
C LEU A 43 -0.23 8.82 -25.96
N ARG A 44 0.75 9.56 -26.47
CA ARG A 44 1.90 10.02 -25.68
C ARG A 44 1.47 10.91 -24.51
N GLN A 45 0.47 11.78 -24.73
CA GLN A 45 -0.04 12.63 -23.67
C GLN A 45 -0.78 11.80 -22.61
N ALA A 46 -1.65 10.89 -23.02
CA ALA A 46 -2.37 10.00 -22.12
C ALA A 46 -1.42 9.13 -21.26
N LEU A 47 -0.36 8.60 -21.88
CA LEU A 47 0.68 7.85 -21.16
C LEU A 47 1.42 8.73 -20.16
N ARG A 48 1.79 9.96 -20.55
CA ARG A 48 2.45 10.91 -19.65
C ARG A 48 1.57 11.25 -18.46
N ASP A 49 0.31 11.59 -18.70
CA ASP A 49 -0.65 11.93 -17.64
C ASP A 49 -0.85 10.76 -16.66
N ASN A 50 -0.89 9.53 -17.19
CA ASN A 50 -0.96 8.33 -16.39
C ASN A 50 0.30 8.15 -15.54
N MET A 51 1.49 8.24 -16.14
CA MET A 51 2.77 8.11 -15.42
C MET A 51 2.92 9.19 -14.35
N GLU A 52 2.55 10.43 -14.63
CA GLU A 52 2.58 11.52 -13.65
C GLU A 52 1.62 11.28 -12.49
N ARG A 53 0.44 10.74 -12.77
CA ARG A 53 -0.52 10.37 -11.72
C ARG A 53 0.02 9.26 -10.84
N GLU A 54 0.59 8.21 -11.42
CA GLU A 54 1.21 7.10 -10.68
C GLU A 54 2.40 7.56 -9.86
N LEU A 55 3.23 8.42 -10.44
CA LEU A 55 4.37 9.02 -9.73
C LEU A 55 3.92 9.82 -8.51
N ARG A 56 2.92 10.71 -8.67
CA ARG A 56 2.37 11.47 -7.54
C ARG A 56 1.84 10.55 -6.44
N ASN A 57 1.12 9.50 -6.80
CA ASN A 57 0.59 8.52 -5.84
C ASN A 57 1.72 7.77 -5.12
N SER A 58 2.75 7.36 -5.84
CA SER A 58 3.92 6.66 -5.27
C SER A 58 4.73 7.55 -4.33
N ILE A 59 4.92 8.81 -4.69
CA ILE A 59 5.58 9.80 -3.81
C ILE A 59 4.73 10.02 -2.56
N LYS A 60 3.41 10.24 -2.69
CA LYS A 60 2.49 10.42 -1.56
C LYS A 60 2.54 9.22 -0.62
N ALA A 61 2.51 8.00 -1.16
CA ALA A 61 2.60 6.77 -0.38
C ALA A 61 3.95 6.62 0.34
N ARG A 62 5.06 6.99 -0.31
CA ARG A 62 6.41 6.96 0.27
C ARG A 62 6.54 7.96 1.42
N VAL A 63 6.11 9.20 1.22
CA VAL A 63 6.12 10.25 2.25
C VAL A 63 5.25 9.85 3.44
N LYS A 64 4.02 9.39 3.19
CA LYS A 64 3.12 8.85 4.23
C LYS A 64 3.82 7.78 5.06
N ARG A 65 4.47 6.81 4.42
CA ARG A 65 5.20 5.74 5.10
C ARG A 65 6.32 6.27 5.99
N GLN A 66 7.08 7.26 5.51
CA GLN A 66 8.15 7.90 6.29
C GLN A 66 7.60 8.64 7.52
N VAL A 67 6.51 9.40 7.37
CA VAL A 67 5.84 10.07 8.48
C VAL A 67 5.36 9.08 9.52
N MET A 68 4.69 8.00 9.09
CA MET A 68 4.19 6.96 9.99
C MET A 68 5.31 6.26 10.74
N GLN A 69 6.42 5.96 10.05
CA GLN A 69 7.59 5.37 10.67
C GLN A 69 8.21 6.31 11.70
N GLY A 70 8.40 7.58 11.35
CA GLY A 70 8.91 8.59 12.27
C GLY A 70 8.02 8.81 13.51
N LEU A 71 6.70 8.76 13.34
CA LEU A 71 5.76 8.83 14.47
C LEU A 71 5.93 7.64 15.43
N LEU A 72 6.10 6.42 14.89
CA LEU A 72 6.33 5.22 15.72
C LEU A 72 7.65 5.30 16.49
N GLU A 73 8.73 5.68 15.81
CA GLU A 73 10.08 5.76 16.39
C GLU A 73 10.18 6.84 17.48
N ALA A 74 9.53 7.99 17.24
CA ALA A 74 9.54 9.08 18.20
C ALA A 74 8.66 8.87 19.43
N ASN A 75 7.72 7.93 19.38
CA ASN A 75 6.73 7.73 20.43
C ASN A 75 6.61 6.24 20.85
N PRO A 76 7.65 5.63 21.44
CA PRO A 76 7.55 4.27 21.94
C PRO A 76 6.64 4.23 23.19
N PHE A 77 5.66 3.30 23.19
CA PHE A 77 4.77 3.07 24.32
C PHE A 77 4.29 1.61 24.36
N PRO A 78 3.90 1.11 25.56
CA PRO A 78 3.37 -0.24 25.68
C PRO A 78 2.02 -0.37 24.99
N LEU A 79 1.84 -1.45 24.21
CA LEU A 79 0.59 -1.71 23.49
C LEU A 79 -0.32 -2.63 24.28
N PRO A 80 -1.64 -2.36 24.33
CA PRO A 80 -2.62 -3.26 24.90
C PRO A 80 -2.66 -4.59 24.14
N GLN A 81 -2.33 -5.69 24.80
CA GLN A 81 -2.25 -7.02 24.18
C GLN A 81 -3.59 -7.47 23.57
N ALA A 82 -4.71 -7.07 24.18
CA ALA A 82 -6.04 -7.36 23.66
C ALA A 82 -6.27 -6.77 22.26
N LEU A 83 -5.81 -5.52 22.00
CA LEU A 83 -5.93 -4.90 20.70
C LEU A 83 -5.01 -5.58 19.65
N VAL A 84 -3.80 -5.95 20.07
CA VAL A 84 -2.87 -6.68 19.20
C VAL A 84 -3.46 -8.04 18.80
N ALA A 85 -4.05 -8.78 19.75
CA ALA A 85 -4.68 -10.07 19.47
C ALA A 85 -5.85 -9.93 18.48
N VAL A 86 -6.70 -8.92 18.66
CA VAL A 86 -7.81 -8.65 17.72
C VAL A 86 -7.28 -8.32 16.32
N GLU A 87 -6.21 -7.53 16.22
CA GLU A 87 -5.64 -7.16 14.92
C GLU A 87 -4.95 -8.35 14.23
N ILE A 88 -4.32 -9.27 14.99
CA ILE A 88 -3.81 -10.53 14.44
C ILE A 88 -4.94 -11.34 13.78
N GLU A 89 -6.10 -11.45 14.44
CA GLU A 89 -7.27 -12.15 13.88
C GLU A 89 -7.80 -11.44 12.62
N ASN A 90 -7.82 -10.11 12.61
CA ASN A 90 -8.23 -9.33 11.45
C ASN A 90 -7.29 -9.56 10.25
N LEU A 91 -5.98 -9.49 10.47
CA LEU A 91 -4.96 -9.75 9.45
C LEU A 91 -5.05 -11.18 8.91
N ALA A 92 -5.17 -12.15 9.81
CA ALA A 92 -5.31 -13.55 9.41
C ALA A 92 -6.55 -13.77 8.53
N ARG A 93 -7.66 -13.12 8.86
CA ARG A 93 -8.90 -13.16 8.06
C ARG A 93 -8.73 -12.50 6.70
N GLN A 94 -8.10 -11.31 6.64
CA GLN A 94 -7.83 -10.60 5.40
C GLN A 94 -6.93 -11.40 4.45
N MET A 95 -5.92 -12.09 5.00
CA MET A 95 -4.99 -12.92 4.24
C MET A 95 -5.50 -14.34 3.98
N GLN A 96 -6.77 -14.63 4.32
CA GLN A 96 -7.39 -15.94 4.17
C GLN A 96 -6.54 -17.07 4.81
N PHE A 97 -5.90 -16.75 5.93
CA PHE A 97 -5.14 -17.75 6.68
C PHE A 97 -6.07 -18.89 7.09
N PRO A 98 -5.67 -20.17 6.90
CA PRO A 98 -6.57 -21.31 7.11
C PRO A 98 -7.19 -21.30 8.50
N ALA A 99 -8.50 -21.01 8.58
CA ALA A 99 -9.24 -20.94 9.85
C ALA A 99 -9.41 -22.31 10.55
N LYS A 100 -9.10 -23.43 9.86
CA LYS A 100 -9.23 -24.79 10.41
C LYS A 100 -8.13 -25.19 11.39
N ALA A 101 -7.19 -24.32 11.63
CA ALA A 101 -6.09 -24.56 12.52
C ALA A 101 -6.43 -24.05 13.93
N SER A 102 -7.31 -24.78 14.62
CA SER A 102 -7.55 -24.60 16.06
C SER A 102 -6.48 -25.28 16.93
N ASP A 103 -5.50 -25.93 16.29
CA ASP A 103 -4.38 -26.52 16.97
C ASP A 103 -3.36 -25.44 17.40
N GLU A 104 -2.67 -25.71 18.49
CA GLU A 104 -1.71 -24.78 19.10
C GLU A 104 -0.61 -24.33 18.13
N LYS A 105 -0.15 -25.24 17.24
CA LYS A 105 0.85 -24.92 16.21
C LYS A 105 0.39 -23.87 15.23
N SER A 106 -0.85 -23.94 14.79
CA SER A 106 -1.42 -22.98 13.85
C SER A 106 -1.66 -21.62 14.51
N GLN A 107 -2.04 -21.61 15.78
CA GLN A 107 -2.11 -20.36 16.55
C GLN A 107 -0.73 -19.71 16.71
N GLN A 108 0.30 -20.50 17.00
CA GLN A 108 1.67 -20.00 17.08
C GLN A 108 2.17 -19.46 15.74
N LEU A 109 1.94 -20.17 14.64
CA LEU A 109 2.28 -19.69 13.29
C LEU A 109 1.56 -18.40 12.92
N LYS A 110 0.25 -18.31 13.20
CA LYS A 110 -0.54 -17.11 12.97
C LYS A 110 0.03 -15.93 13.74
N THR A 111 0.32 -16.09 15.01
CA THR A 111 0.94 -15.04 15.83
C THR A 111 2.31 -14.66 15.26
N GLN A 112 3.17 -15.62 14.97
CA GLN A 112 4.50 -15.37 14.41
C GLN A 112 4.46 -14.59 13.10
N TRP A 113 3.48 -14.83 12.24
CA TRP A 113 3.39 -14.18 10.93
C TRP A 113 2.80 -12.77 11.00
N PHE A 114 1.85 -12.56 11.90
CA PHE A 114 1.06 -11.33 11.91
C PHE A 114 1.35 -10.39 13.08
N GLU A 115 2.03 -10.84 14.13
CA GLU A 115 2.24 -10.03 15.34
C GLU A 115 2.97 -8.72 15.05
N ALA A 116 4.03 -8.74 14.27
CA ALA A 116 4.81 -7.53 13.99
C ALA A 116 3.97 -6.46 13.27
N GLU A 117 3.20 -6.86 12.26
CA GLU A 117 2.33 -5.93 11.53
C GLU A 117 1.11 -5.52 12.36
N ALA A 118 0.53 -6.42 13.15
CA ALA A 118 -0.55 -6.11 14.06
C ALA A 118 -0.13 -5.07 15.11
N ARG A 119 1.03 -5.25 15.73
CA ARG A 119 1.60 -4.29 16.68
C ARG A 119 1.81 -2.92 16.04
N ARG A 120 2.37 -2.91 14.84
CA ARG A 120 2.57 -1.68 14.06
C ARG A 120 1.26 -0.96 13.78
N ARG A 121 0.22 -1.66 13.31
CA ARG A 121 -1.10 -1.08 13.01
C ARG A 121 -1.80 -0.56 14.25
N VAL A 122 -1.78 -1.32 15.35
CA VAL A 122 -2.36 -0.90 16.62
C VAL A 122 -1.65 0.35 17.14
N ALA A 123 -0.31 0.38 17.10
CA ALA A 123 0.47 1.53 17.52
C ALA A 123 0.12 2.78 16.71
N LEU A 124 0.09 2.67 15.38
CA LEU A 124 -0.27 3.79 14.49
C LEU A 124 -1.71 4.27 14.74
N GLY A 125 -2.67 3.37 14.86
CA GLY A 125 -4.06 3.72 15.12
C GLY A 125 -4.23 4.51 16.43
N LEU A 126 -3.55 4.08 17.49
CA LEU A 126 -3.56 4.78 18.78
C LEU A 126 -2.85 6.15 18.69
N LEU A 127 -1.71 6.23 18.02
CA LEU A 127 -0.98 7.49 17.84
C LEU A 127 -1.79 8.50 17.00
N ILE A 128 -2.34 8.08 15.88
CA ILE A 128 -3.16 8.92 15.00
C ILE A 128 -4.38 9.44 15.76
N SER A 129 -5.11 8.54 16.45
CA SER A 129 -6.29 8.93 17.24
C SER A 129 -5.92 9.91 18.34
N ARG A 130 -4.80 9.67 19.04
CA ARG A 130 -4.33 10.57 20.09
C ARG A 130 -3.91 11.92 19.57
N LEU A 131 -3.15 11.95 18.46
CA LEU A 131 -2.70 13.17 17.83
C LEU A 131 -3.89 13.99 17.30
N ALA A 132 -4.83 13.35 16.63
CA ALA A 132 -6.04 14.00 16.13
C ALA A 132 -6.85 14.63 17.27
N ALA A 133 -7.03 13.91 18.37
CA ALA A 133 -7.74 14.45 19.55
C ALA A 133 -7.00 15.63 20.19
N MET A 134 -5.66 15.55 20.35
CA MET A 134 -4.87 16.61 20.93
C MET A 134 -4.84 17.89 20.10
N GLN A 135 -4.77 17.73 18.78
CA GLN A 135 -4.68 18.82 17.81
C GLN A 135 -6.05 19.26 17.27
N ARG A 136 -7.13 18.62 17.72
CA ARG A 136 -8.51 18.88 17.29
C ARG A 136 -8.68 18.75 15.76
N ILE A 137 -8.01 17.75 15.18
CA ILE A 137 -8.17 17.42 13.77
C ILE A 137 -9.47 16.65 13.62
N GLU A 138 -10.47 17.27 13.06
CA GLU A 138 -11.76 16.64 12.74
C GLU A 138 -11.72 16.07 11.33
N VAL A 139 -12.41 14.95 11.11
CA VAL A 139 -12.49 14.33 9.79
C VAL A 139 -13.25 15.24 8.83
N ASP A 140 -12.59 15.66 7.76
CA ASP A 140 -13.21 16.47 6.71
C ASP A 140 -14.21 15.66 5.91
N SER A 141 -15.49 16.00 6.08
CA SER A 141 -16.60 15.31 5.41
C SER A 141 -16.59 15.48 3.88
N GLN A 142 -16.00 16.58 3.36
CA GLN A 142 -15.87 16.75 1.92
C GLN A 142 -14.83 15.79 1.35
N ARG A 143 -13.67 15.67 2.00
CA ARG A 143 -12.64 14.69 1.61
C ARG A 143 -13.15 13.26 1.67
N VAL A 144 -13.99 12.93 2.65
CA VAL A 144 -14.64 11.60 2.70
C VAL A 144 -15.52 11.37 1.48
N ARG A 145 -16.33 12.36 1.09
CA ARG A 145 -17.15 12.26 -0.14
C ARG A 145 -16.30 12.11 -1.39
N ASP A 146 -15.27 12.95 -1.54
CA ASP A 146 -14.36 12.91 -2.69
C ASP A 146 -13.67 11.54 -2.83
N HIS A 147 -13.26 10.92 -1.71
CA HIS A 147 -12.73 9.56 -1.71
C HIS A 147 -13.76 8.52 -2.15
N LEU A 148 -14.98 8.60 -1.63
CA LEU A 148 -16.05 7.68 -1.99
C LEU A 148 -16.42 7.81 -3.47
N GLU A 149 -16.53 9.03 -3.99
CA GLU A 149 -16.77 9.32 -5.40
C GLU A 149 -15.65 8.79 -6.29
N SER A 150 -14.39 8.96 -5.86
CA SER A 150 -13.23 8.41 -6.58
C SER A 150 -13.24 6.88 -6.65
N ILE A 151 -13.64 6.22 -5.56
CA ILE A 151 -13.82 4.76 -5.55
C ILE A 151 -14.96 4.36 -6.48
N ALA A 152 -16.10 5.00 -6.34
CA ALA A 152 -17.31 4.71 -7.11
C ALA A 152 -17.11 4.91 -8.63
N ALA A 153 -16.31 5.90 -9.04
CA ALA A 153 -16.01 6.18 -10.44
C ALA A 153 -15.31 5.02 -11.19
N SER A 154 -14.74 4.07 -10.45
CA SER A 154 -14.10 2.87 -11.02
C SER A 154 -15.09 1.73 -11.32
N TYR A 155 -16.36 1.89 -10.98
CA TYR A 155 -17.41 0.89 -11.14
C TYR A 155 -18.40 1.27 -12.22
N GLN A 156 -19.12 0.28 -12.77
CA GLN A 156 -20.14 0.50 -13.79
C GLN A 156 -21.36 1.31 -13.27
N ASP A 157 -21.72 1.11 -12.02
CA ASP A 157 -22.77 1.86 -11.33
C ASP A 157 -22.20 2.55 -10.07
N PRO A 158 -21.72 3.79 -10.21
CA PRO A 158 -21.23 4.58 -9.09
C PRO A 158 -22.26 4.81 -7.99
N ALA A 159 -23.56 4.95 -8.35
CA ALA A 159 -24.61 5.23 -7.37
C ALA A 159 -24.88 4.03 -6.46
N GLU A 160 -24.82 2.81 -6.99
CA GLU A 160 -24.94 1.58 -6.19
C GLU A 160 -23.81 1.48 -5.17
N VAL A 161 -22.57 1.78 -5.58
CA VAL A 161 -21.40 1.76 -4.69
C VAL A 161 -21.55 2.76 -3.55
N LEU A 162 -21.93 4.00 -3.84
CA LEU A 162 -22.17 5.03 -2.81
C LEU A 162 -23.26 4.60 -1.84
N SER A 163 -24.39 4.08 -2.35
CA SER A 163 -25.48 3.56 -1.51
C SER A 163 -25.04 2.39 -0.62
N TRP A 164 -24.14 1.53 -1.12
CA TRP A 164 -23.59 0.44 -0.33
C TRP A 164 -22.76 0.96 0.86
N TYR A 165 -21.89 1.97 0.63
CA TYR A 165 -21.11 2.59 1.70
C TYR A 165 -22.02 3.24 2.77
N GLU A 166 -23.08 3.93 2.35
CA GLU A 166 -24.06 4.52 3.29
C GLU A 166 -24.74 3.46 4.18
N LYS A 167 -25.01 2.27 3.63
CA LYS A 167 -25.65 1.15 4.34
C LYS A 167 -24.67 0.29 5.12
N THR A 168 -23.36 0.48 4.96
CA THR A 168 -22.31 -0.33 5.58
C THR A 168 -21.42 0.53 6.48
N PRO A 169 -21.79 0.78 7.75
CA PRO A 169 -21.08 1.70 8.64
C PRO A 169 -19.60 1.39 8.78
N GLN A 170 -19.23 0.10 8.83
CA GLN A 170 -17.82 -0.32 8.95
C GLN A 170 -16.97 0.06 7.74
N ALA A 171 -17.54 -0.04 6.53
CA ALA A 171 -16.85 0.38 5.31
C ALA A 171 -16.70 1.90 5.26
N PHE A 172 -17.73 2.63 5.64
CA PHE A 172 -17.73 4.08 5.75
C PHE A 172 -16.70 4.58 6.78
N ASP A 173 -16.66 3.96 7.97
CA ASP A 173 -15.67 4.26 9.01
C ASP A 173 -14.24 3.98 8.53
N GLY A 174 -14.03 2.97 7.67
CA GLY A 174 -12.75 2.72 7.03
C GLY A 174 -12.28 3.89 6.16
N VAL A 175 -13.17 4.50 5.37
CA VAL A 175 -12.84 5.68 4.56
C VAL A 175 -12.59 6.90 5.45
N ARG A 176 -13.37 7.09 6.50
CA ARG A 176 -13.14 8.17 7.49
C ARG A 176 -11.79 8.04 8.17
N ALA A 177 -11.39 6.83 8.55
CA ALA A 177 -10.08 6.56 9.14
C ALA A 177 -8.94 6.87 8.16
N LEU A 178 -9.10 6.53 6.89
CA LEU A 178 -8.14 6.86 5.83
C LEU A 178 -7.96 8.38 5.67
N VAL A 179 -9.07 9.13 5.62
CA VAL A 179 -9.04 10.60 5.52
C VAL A 179 -8.39 11.22 6.75
N LEU A 180 -8.72 10.74 7.96
CA LEU A 180 -8.08 11.21 9.18
C LEU A 180 -6.57 10.97 9.17
N GLU A 181 -6.16 9.80 8.71
CA GLU A 181 -4.74 9.47 8.57
C GLU A 181 -4.03 10.41 7.61
N GLU A 182 -4.64 10.74 6.47
CA GLU A 182 -4.09 11.70 5.51
C GLU A 182 -3.98 13.11 6.12
N GLN A 183 -5.00 13.57 6.81
CA GLN A 183 -4.98 14.88 7.48
C GLN A 183 -3.91 14.95 8.58
N VAL A 184 -3.69 13.87 9.33
CA VAL A 184 -2.61 13.77 10.32
C VAL A 184 -1.25 13.82 9.64
N VAL A 185 -1.07 13.14 8.51
CA VAL A 185 0.18 13.21 7.73
C VAL A 185 0.45 14.63 7.26
N GLU A 186 -0.53 15.30 6.70
CA GLU A 186 -0.44 16.69 6.25
C GLU A 186 -0.06 17.60 7.42
N TRP A 187 -0.73 17.46 8.56
CA TRP A 187 -0.44 18.22 9.78
C TRP A 187 1.01 18.05 10.26
N VAL A 188 1.54 16.82 10.19
CA VAL A 188 2.93 16.53 10.56
C VAL A 188 3.89 17.15 9.55
N LEU A 189 3.63 17.04 8.26
CA LEU A 189 4.48 17.58 7.19
C LEU A 189 4.60 19.11 7.25
N GLU A 190 3.54 19.82 7.62
CA GLU A 190 3.58 21.26 7.82
C GLU A 190 4.55 21.71 8.92
N ARG A 191 4.89 20.82 9.85
CA ARG A 191 5.72 21.09 11.04
C ARG A 191 7.05 20.37 11.02
N ALA A 192 7.22 19.42 10.13
CA ALA A 192 8.44 18.64 9.97
C ALA A 192 9.49 19.41 9.16
N ARG A 193 10.75 19.06 9.38
CA ARG A 193 11.82 19.45 8.45
C ARG A 193 11.76 18.54 7.23
N VAL A 194 11.24 19.06 6.15
CA VAL A 194 11.17 18.33 4.87
C VAL A 194 12.42 18.66 4.06
N SER A 195 13.13 17.64 3.60
CA SER A 195 14.23 17.76 2.64
C SER A 195 13.82 17.15 1.29
N GLU A 196 14.08 17.88 0.22
CA GLU A 196 13.85 17.38 -1.12
C GLU A 196 15.08 16.64 -1.61
N SER A 197 14.86 15.47 -2.18
CA SER A 197 15.91 14.65 -2.81
C SER A 197 15.51 14.35 -4.25
N PRO A 198 16.29 14.81 -5.25
CA PRO A 198 16.06 14.47 -6.64
C PRO A 198 16.10 12.94 -6.82
N SER A 199 15.11 12.40 -7.51
CA SER A 199 15.02 10.97 -7.82
C SER A 199 14.43 10.78 -9.22
N THR A 200 14.83 9.72 -9.90
CA THR A 200 14.26 9.37 -11.19
C THR A 200 12.92 8.66 -11.02
N PHE A 201 12.11 8.65 -12.08
CA PHE A 201 10.87 7.88 -12.14
C PHE A 201 11.08 6.40 -11.79
N ALA A 202 12.13 5.79 -12.36
CA ALA A 202 12.45 4.39 -12.13
C ALA A 202 12.78 4.08 -10.66
N GLU A 203 13.51 4.95 -9.96
CA GLU A 203 13.85 4.79 -8.54
C GLU A 203 12.63 4.94 -7.62
N ILE A 204 11.65 5.74 -8.01
CA ILE A 204 10.42 5.89 -7.24
C ILE A 204 9.49 4.69 -7.47
N MET A 205 9.35 4.25 -8.72
CA MET A 205 8.41 3.18 -9.09
C MET A 205 8.94 1.79 -8.77
N ASN A 206 10.26 1.59 -8.86
CA ASN A 206 10.92 0.33 -8.55
C ASN A 206 11.96 0.54 -7.42
N PRO A 207 11.51 0.76 -6.18
CA PRO A 207 12.45 0.90 -5.08
C PRO A 207 13.24 -0.40 -4.93
N VAL A 208 14.53 -0.33 -5.18
CA VAL A 208 15.46 -1.44 -4.88
C VAL A 208 15.36 -1.67 -3.37
N GLN A 209 14.81 -2.81 -2.96
CA GLN A 209 14.88 -3.20 -1.56
C GLN A 209 16.37 -3.32 -1.20
N PRO A 210 16.86 -2.61 -0.18
CA PRO A 210 18.22 -2.84 0.28
C PRO A 210 18.32 -4.32 0.67
N PRO A 211 19.44 -5.00 0.35
CA PRO A 211 19.62 -6.38 0.74
C PRO A 211 19.43 -6.48 2.26
N ALA A 212 18.55 -7.39 2.68
CA ALA A 212 18.33 -7.68 4.09
C ALA A 212 19.67 -8.13 4.71
N GLY A 213 20.37 -7.21 5.40
CA GLY A 213 21.63 -7.55 6.05
C GLY A 213 22.69 -6.47 6.19
N SER A 214 22.50 -5.23 5.72
CA SER A 214 23.46 -4.16 6.03
C SER A 214 23.08 -3.43 7.33
N VAL A 215 23.25 -4.09 8.44
CA VAL A 215 23.50 -3.42 9.72
C VAL A 215 24.89 -2.80 9.60
N GLN A 216 24.96 -1.50 9.43
CA GLN A 216 26.21 -0.76 9.53
C GLN A 216 26.71 -0.95 10.97
N GLN A 217 27.79 -1.73 11.10
CA GLN A 217 28.66 -1.65 12.27
C GLN A 217 29.30 -0.26 12.23
N GLU A 218 28.76 0.68 13.01
CA GLU A 218 29.50 1.85 13.39
C GLU A 218 30.66 1.38 14.27
N SER A 219 31.84 1.35 13.67
CA SER A 219 33.11 1.21 14.37
C SER A 219 33.31 2.42 15.27
N SER A 220 33.27 2.15 16.57
CA SER A 220 33.80 3.03 17.61
C SER A 220 35.33 3.13 17.46
N GLU A 221 35.83 4.30 17.21
CA GLU A 221 37.14 4.81 17.63
C GLU A 221 36.95 6.06 18.47
#